data_08f42924ae40e62f073a6b39d9eceff1
#
_entry.id   08f42924ae40e62f073a6b39d9eceff1
#
_cell.length_a   1.000
_cell.length_b   1.000
_cell.length_c   1.000
_cell.angle_alpha   90.00
_cell.angle_beta   90.00
_cell.angle_gamma   90.00
#
_symmetry.space_group_name_H-M   'P 1'
#
loop_
_entity.id
_entity.type
_entity.pdbx_description
1 polymer ?
#
loop_
_entity_poly.entity_id
_entity_poly.type
_entity_poly.pdbx_seq_one_letter_code
_entity_poly.pdbx_strand_id
1 'polypeptide(L)'
;CHVVGPFTVGASDGETHIEFDEETTLTLGLRSFHEHPAATVTTTEDPYDLLRAVSTFGSALKTTSPERSWPTLRGHPPLLEHGEELSVPDGLEPPDTDVHLEVPPTLGHIYRVTPLAYYLGAPVRAGTDPVLVADGTELDLREDGDLDEGIRRTFERAFFLDCIVRTEGLYELDLYERSA
;
A
#
# COMPACT_ATOMS: atom_id res chain seq x y z
N CYS A 1 -6.91 17.83 -14.10
CA CYS A 1 -6.64 19.26 -14.03
C CYS A 1 -7.85 19.94 -13.39
N HIS A 2 -7.63 20.76 -12.39
CA HIS A 2 -8.67 21.59 -11.77
C HIS A 2 -8.25 23.05 -11.91
N VAL A 3 -9.15 23.86 -12.45
CA VAL A 3 -8.95 25.28 -12.70
C VAL A 3 -10.13 26.05 -12.13
N VAL A 4 -9.86 27.14 -11.44
CA VAL A 4 -10.89 28.05 -10.94
C VAL A 4 -10.72 29.38 -11.69
N GLY A 5 -11.68 29.70 -12.57
CA GLY A 5 -11.68 30.92 -13.38
C GLY A 5 -11.98 30.65 -14.85
N PRO A 6 -12.16 31.69 -15.63
CA PRO A 6 -12.36 31.56 -17.08
C PRO A 6 -11.05 31.12 -17.75
N PHE A 7 -11.16 30.24 -18.73
CA PHE A 7 -10.04 29.79 -19.57
C PHE A 7 -10.53 29.46 -20.98
N THR A 8 -9.60 29.52 -21.92
CA THR A 8 -9.83 29.12 -23.32
C THR A 8 -8.94 27.94 -23.67
N VAL A 9 -9.45 26.96 -24.39
CA VAL A 9 -8.68 25.81 -24.87
C VAL A 9 -8.49 25.94 -26.39
N GLY A 10 -7.25 26.03 -26.83
CA GLY A 10 -6.85 26.00 -28.22
C GLY A 10 -6.04 24.72 -28.53
N ALA A 11 -6.04 24.33 -29.81
CA ALA A 11 -5.21 23.26 -30.32
C ALA A 11 -4.47 23.74 -31.58
N SER A 12 -3.15 23.62 -31.61
CA SER A 12 -2.32 23.88 -32.77
C SER A 12 -1.12 22.92 -32.79
N ASP A 13 -0.72 22.46 -33.98
CA ASP A 13 0.43 21.62 -34.22
C ASP A 13 0.49 20.32 -33.39
N GLY A 14 -0.72 19.79 -33.01
CA GLY A 14 -0.82 18.58 -32.18
C GLY A 14 -0.67 18.84 -30.68
N GLU A 15 -0.51 20.08 -30.27
CA GLU A 15 -0.46 20.50 -28.88
C GLU A 15 -1.78 21.15 -28.45
N THR A 16 -2.14 20.95 -27.19
CA THR A 16 -3.31 21.60 -26.57
C THR A 16 -2.82 22.72 -25.65
N HIS A 17 -3.30 23.94 -25.92
CA HIS A 17 -2.97 25.10 -25.11
C HIS A 17 -4.17 25.50 -24.24
N ILE A 18 -3.89 25.87 -23.01
CA ILE A 18 -4.87 26.43 -22.08
C ILE A 18 -4.42 27.86 -21.79
N GLU A 19 -5.25 28.83 -22.16
CA GLU A 19 -4.97 30.26 -21.93
C GLU A 19 -5.87 30.77 -20.82
N PHE A 20 -5.30 31.55 -19.93
CA PHE A 20 -5.98 32.20 -18.82
C PHE A 20 -5.93 33.72 -19.02
N ASP A 21 -7.03 34.41 -18.74
CA ASP A 21 -7.12 35.88 -18.87
C ASP A 21 -6.33 36.58 -17.74
N GLU A 22 -6.12 35.92 -16.62
CA GLU A 22 -5.43 36.43 -15.43
C GLU A 22 -4.47 35.37 -14.87
N GLU A 23 -3.56 35.81 -14.00
CA GLU A 23 -2.69 34.89 -13.24
C GLU A 23 -3.53 33.92 -12.41
N THR A 24 -3.39 32.64 -12.71
CA THR A 24 -4.27 31.58 -12.18
C THR A 24 -3.47 30.43 -11.63
N THR A 25 -3.87 29.92 -10.48
CA THR A 25 -3.29 28.70 -9.93
C THR A 25 -3.85 27.48 -10.65
N LEU A 26 -2.96 26.72 -11.29
CA LEU A 26 -3.29 25.47 -11.96
C LEU A 26 -2.87 24.29 -11.10
N THR A 27 -3.81 23.45 -10.67
CA THR A 27 -3.50 22.19 -9.99
C THR A 27 -3.56 21.04 -11.00
N LEU A 28 -2.43 20.40 -11.23
CA LEU A 28 -2.30 19.23 -12.11
C LEU A 28 -2.27 17.96 -11.28
N GLY A 29 -3.31 17.14 -11.43
CA GLY A 29 -3.32 15.77 -10.91
C GLY A 29 -2.86 14.80 -11.99
N LEU A 30 -1.80 14.06 -11.72
CA LEU A 30 -1.33 12.98 -12.58
C LEU A 30 -1.75 11.64 -11.96
N ARG A 31 -2.40 10.81 -12.77
CA ARG A 31 -2.80 9.46 -12.38
C ARG A 31 -2.15 8.46 -13.32
N SER A 32 -1.42 7.49 -12.76
CA SER A 32 -0.97 6.37 -13.57
C SER A 32 -2.12 5.40 -13.84
N PHE A 33 -2.30 5.04 -15.10
CA PHE A 33 -3.21 3.98 -15.52
C PHE A 33 -2.44 2.65 -15.46
N HIS A 34 -2.65 1.87 -14.40
CA HIS A 34 -2.19 0.50 -14.33
C HIS A 34 -3.44 -0.39 -14.36
N GLU A 35 -3.62 -1.13 -15.44
CA GLU A 35 -4.70 -2.11 -15.58
C GLU A 35 -4.27 -3.49 -15.08
N HIS A 36 -2.96 -3.71 -14.97
CA HIS A 36 -2.35 -5.00 -14.60
C HIS A 36 -1.19 -4.80 -13.63
N PRO A 37 -0.86 -5.83 -12.81
CA PRO A 37 0.36 -5.84 -12.02
C PRO A 37 1.59 -5.60 -12.91
N ALA A 38 2.54 -4.79 -12.41
CA ALA A 38 3.74 -4.44 -13.18
C ALA A 38 4.75 -5.59 -13.29
N ALA A 39 4.63 -6.60 -12.43
CA ALA A 39 5.55 -7.74 -12.36
C ALA A 39 4.83 -9.01 -11.89
N THR A 40 5.47 -10.15 -12.15
CA THR A 40 5.06 -11.45 -11.64
C THR A 40 6.17 -12.01 -10.77
N VAL A 41 5.84 -12.47 -9.57
CA VAL A 41 6.72 -13.21 -8.67
C VAL A 41 6.31 -14.68 -8.72
N THR A 42 7.27 -15.56 -8.97
CA THR A 42 7.04 -16.99 -8.92
C THR A 42 7.50 -17.52 -7.57
N THR A 43 6.64 -18.27 -6.88
CA THR A 43 6.95 -18.95 -5.61
C THR A 43 6.78 -20.45 -5.76
N THR A 44 7.44 -21.20 -4.87
CA THR A 44 7.29 -22.66 -4.77
C THR A 44 6.25 -23.04 -3.70
N GLU A 45 6.15 -24.34 -3.40
CA GLU A 45 5.36 -24.83 -2.26
C GLU A 45 6.08 -24.60 -0.91
N ASP A 46 7.36 -24.19 -0.92
CA ASP A 46 8.10 -23.89 0.29
C ASP A 46 7.54 -22.61 0.96
N PRO A 47 7.10 -22.68 2.23
CA PRO A 47 6.62 -21.50 2.96
C PRO A 47 7.63 -20.36 3.04
N TYR A 48 8.93 -20.65 3.04
CA TYR A 48 9.96 -19.60 3.06
C TYR A 48 10.05 -18.83 1.75
N ASP A 49 9.81 -19.50 0.62
CA ASP A 49 9.71 -18.84 -0.68
C ASP A 49 8.46 -17.96 -0.73
N LEU A 50 7.35 -18.44 -0.19
CA LEU A 50 6.12 -17.67 -0.10
C LEU A 50 6.29 -16.44 0.80
N LEU A 51 6.99 -16.53 1.94
CA LEU A 51 7.31 -15.37 2.79
C LEU A 51 8.08 -14.29 2.02
N ARG A 52 9.05 -14.71 1.20
CA ARG A 52 9.80 -13.79 0.33
C ARG A 52 8.92 -13.17 -0.73
N ALA A 53 8.07 -13.97 -1.38
CA ALA A 53 7.17 -13.52 -2.42
C ALA A 53 6.17 -12.49 -1.89
N VAL A 54 5.47 -12.75 -0.79
CA VAL A 54 4.48 -11.81 -0.23
C VAL A 54 5.12 -10.55 0.34
N SER A 55 6.37 -10.61 0.79
CA SER A 55 7.11 -9.44 1.25
C SER A 55 7.34 -8.41 0.13
N THR A 56 7.31 -8.83 -1.14
CA THR A 56 7.44 -7.92 -2.29
C THR A 56 6.19 -7.06 -2.53
N PHE A 57 5.04 -7.42 -1.94
CA PHE A 57 3.78 -6.71 -2.18
C PHE A 57 3.83 -5.25 -1.75
N GLY A 58 4.61 -4.95 -0.71
CA GLY A 58 4.85 -3.58 -0.24
C GLY A 58 5.50 -2.67 -1.29
N SER A 59 6.22 -3.22 -2.28
CA SER A 59 6.83 -2.45 -3.37
C SER A 59 5.81 -1.70 -4.23
N ALA A 60 4.55 -2.12 -4.22
CA ALA A 60 3.48 -1.48 -4.97
C ALA A 60 2.93 -0.21 -4.28
N LEU A 61 3.24 0.02 -3.01
CA LEU A 61 2.81 1.23 -2.31
C LEU A 61 3.56 2.45 -2.84
N LYS A 62 2.84 3.54 -3.06
CA LYS A 62 3.41 4.83 -3.47
C LYS A 62 3.90 5.65 -2.29
N THR A 63 3.45 5.30 -1.09
CA THR A 63 3.85 5.90 0.18
C THR A 63 3.62 4.93 1.33
N THR A 64 4.44 5.04 2.37
CA THR A 64 4.25 4.31 3.65
C THR A 64 3.65 5.19 4.75
N SER A 65 3.40 6.47 4.44
CA SER A 65 2.72 7.41 5.34
C SER A 65 1.21 7.12 5.44
N PRO A 66 0.47 7.80 6.32
CA PRO A 66 -0.98 7.65 6.46
C PRO A 66 -1.78 7.87 5.17
N GLU A 67 -1.21 8.55 4.18
CA GLU A 67 -1.79 8.73 2.85
C GLU A 67 -2.02 7.41 2.11
N ARG A 68 -1.35 6.32 2.52
CA ARG A 68 -1.62 4.95 2.00
C ARG A 68 -3.07 4.50 2.18
N SER A 69 -3.83 5.13 3.09
CA SER A 69 -5.27 4.90 3.22
C SER A 69 -6.04 5.32 1.97
N TRP A 70 -5.45 6.19 1.15
CA TRP A 70 -6.05 6.63 -0.10
C TRP A 70 -5.85 5.60 -1.21
N PRO A 71 -6.92 5.10 -1.87
CA PRO A 71 -6.81 4.01 -2.84
C PRO A 71 -5.85 4.28 -4.00
N THR A 72 -5.71 5.54 -4.43
CA THR A 72 -4.83 5.91 -5.54
C THR A 72 -3.35 5.90 -5.19
N LEU A 73 -3.01 5.86 -3.90
CA LEU A 73 -1.64 5.77 -3.39
C LEU A 73 -1.23 4.33 -3.05
N ARG A 74 -2.12 3.39 -3.28
CA ARG A 74 -1.84 1.95 -3.29
C ARG A 74 -1.83 1.48 -4.74
N GLY A 75 -0.73 0.89 -5.17
CA GLY A 75 -0.63 0.28 -6.49
C GLY A 75 -1.25 -1.13 -6.51
N HIS A 76 -1.00 -1.84 -7.59
CA HIS A 76 -1.31 -3.27 -7.67
C HIS A 76 -0.08 -4.06 -7.22
N PRO A 77 -0.20 -4.96 -6.23
CA PRO A 77 0.90 -5.83 -5.87
C PRO A 77 1.30 -6.69 -7.09
N PRO A 78 2.53 -7.23 -7.11
CA PRO A 78 2.93 -8.18 -8.12
C PRO A 78 1.94 -9.36 -8.20
N LEU A 79 1.77 -9.91 -9.40
CA LEU A 79 1.08 -11.17 -9.57
C LEU A 79 1.91 -12.27 -8.90
N LEU A 80 1.25 -13.15 -8.16
CA LEU A 80 1.88 -14.32 -7.56
C LEU A 80 1.53 -15.56 -8.38
N GLU A 81 2.54 -16.24 -8.88
CA GLU A 81 2.39 -17.49 -9.60
C GLU A 81 3.14 -18.63 -8.87
N HIS A 82 2.63 -19.83 -9.01
CA HIS A 82 3.30 -21.03 -8.51
C HIS A 82 4.22 -21.62 -9.59
N GLY A 83 5.44 -21.98 -9.20
CA GLY A 83 6.43 -22.60 -10.08
C GLY A 83 7.39 -23.52 -9.35
N GLU A 84 8.40 -24.00 -10.07
CA GLU A 84 9.40 -24.93 -9.52
C GLU A 84 10.51 -24.25 -8.75
N GLU A 85 10.76 -22.96 -9.05
CA GLU A 85 11.81 -22.16 -8.43
C GLU A 85 11.28 -20.78 -8.06
N LEU A 86 11.78 -20.23 -6.95
CA LEU A 86 11.50 -18.86 -6.55
C LEU A 86 12.14 -17.89 -7.55
N SER A 87 11.34 -17.00 -8.12
CA SER A 87 11.81 -15.93 -8.99
C SER A 87 11.18 -14.60 -8.58
N VAL A 88 12.01 -13.67 -8.14
CA VAL A 88 11.62 -12.31 -7.76
C VAL A 88 12.33 -11.34 -8.71
N PRO A 89 11.60 -10.62 -9.56
CA PRO A 89 12.18 -9.59 -10.42
C PRO A 89 12.86 -8.48 -9.61
N ASP A 90 13.87 -7.86 -10.17
CA ASP A 90 14.54 -6.69 -9.60
C ASP A 90 13.56 -5.52 -9.43
N GLY A 91 13.76 -4.70 -8.42
CA GLY A 91 12.94 -3.50 -8.16
C GLY A 91 11.66 -3.77 -7.38
N LEU A 92 11.49 -4.96 -6.82
CA LEU A 92 10.37 -5.34 -5.95
C LEU A 92 10.79 -5.41 -4.47
N GLU A 93 11.71 -4.57 -4.05
CA GLU A 93 12.09 -4.49 -2.64
C GLU A 93 10.92 -3.93 -1.81
N PRO A 94 10.64 -4.52 -0.64
CA PRO A 94 9.69 -3.94 0.29
C PRO A 94 10.20 -2.57 0.78
N PRO A 95 9.30 -1.65 1.17
CA PRO A 95 9.71 -0.39 1.76
C PRO A 95 10.60 -0.60 2.98
N ASP A 96 11.62 0.24 3.13
CA ASP A 96 12.48 0.26 4.31
C ASP A 96 11.73 0.94 5.46
N THR A 97 11.09 0.13 6.29
CA THR A 97 10.33 0.57 7.47
C THR A 97 10.69 -0.29 8.67
N ASP A 98 10.56 0.25 9.88
CA ASP A 98 10.75 -0.49 11.13
C ASP A 98 9.56 -1.41 11.47
N VAL A 99 8.65 -1.63 10.50
CA VAL A 99 7.46 -2.46 10.65
C VAL A 99 7.62 -3.77 9.89
N HIS A 100 7.41 -4.89 10.55
CA HIS A 100 7.35 -6.21 9.91
C HIS A 100 6.37 -7.13 10.64
N LEU A 101 5.98 -8.20 9.95
CA LEU A 101 5.15 -9.26 10.51
C LEU A 101 6.00 -10.50 10.71
N GLU A 102 5.84 -11.18 11.84
CA GLU A 102 6.39 -12.51 12.07
C GLU A 102 5.26 -13.52 12.18
N VAL A 103 5.42 -14.67 11.53
CA VAL A 103 4.42 -15.74 11.56
C VAL A 103 5.08 -17.11 11.50
N PRO A 104 4.45 -18.16 12.04
CA PRO A 104 4.86 -19.52 11.75
C PRO A 104 4.93 -19.75 10.23
N PRO A 105 6.02 -20.36 9.69
CA PRO A 105 6.21 -20.55 8.27
C PRO A 105 5.30 -21.65 7.74
N THR A 106 4.00 -21.36 7.67
CA THR A 106 2.98 -22.22 7.08
C THR A 106 2.13 -21.42 6.12
N LEU A 107 1.69 -22.04 5.04
CA LEU A 107 0.87 -21.38 4.02
C LEU A 107 -0.35 -20.67 4.62
N GLY A 108 -1.02 -21.34 5.59
CA GLY A 108 -2.21 -20.80 6.22
C GLY A 108 -1.97 -19.50 7.00
N HIS A 109 -0.85 -19.37 7.72
CA HIS A 109 -0.50 -18.14 8.43
C HIS A 109 -0.09 -17.03 7.45
N ILE A 110 0.73 -17.38 6.45
CA ILE A 110 1.26 -16.42 5.48
C ILE A 110 0.13 -15.77 4.69
N TYR A 111 -0.79 -16.56 4.13
CA TYR A 111 -1.92 -16.02 3.36
C TYR A 111 -2.84 -15.13 4.19
N ARG A 112 -3.07 -15.47 5.46
CA ARG A 112 -3.93 -14.67 6.36
C ARG A 112 -3.35 -13.29 6.62
N VAL A 113 -2.03 -13.17 6.86
CA VAL A 113 -1.40 -11.88 7.16
C VAL A 113 -1.09 -11.05 5.91
N THR A 114 -1.11 -11.64 4.71
CA THR A 114 -0.74 -10.98 3.45
C THR A 114 -1.49 -9.66 3.20
N PRO A 115 -2.82 -9.54 3.39
CA PRO A 115 -3.52 -8.27 3.20
C PRO A 115 -3.03 -7.17 4.15
N LEU A 116 -2.76 -7.50 5.41
CA LEU A 116 -2.21 -6.57 6.40
C LEU A 116 -0.78 -6.17 6.05
N ALA A 117 0.06 -7.14 5.68
CA ALA A 117 1.43 -6.92 5.23
C ALA A 117 1.48 -5.95 4.04
N TYR A 118 0.64 -6.20 3.03
CA TYR A 118 0.53 -5.30 1.87
C TYR A 118 0.10 -3.89 2.28
N TYR A 119 -0.94 -3.76 3.11
CA TYR A 119 -1.44 -2.47 3.53
C TYR A 119 -0.38 -1.65 4.29
N LEU A 120 0.35 -2.31 5.20
CA LEU A 120 1.39 -1.67 5.99
C LEU A 120 2.71 -1.46 5.23
N GLY A 121 2.89 -2.12 4.08
CA GLY A 121 4.18 -2.20 3.39
C GLY A 121 5.19 -3.02 4.16
N ALA A 122 4.74 -3.90 5.04
CA ALA A 122 5.56 -4.64 5.97
C ALA A 122 6.04 -5.96 5.37
N PRO A 123 7.33 -6.28 5.38
CA PRO A 123 7.80 -7.62 5.04
C PRO A 123 7.30 -8.65 6.05
N VAL A 124 7.15 -9.90 5.58
CA VAL A 124 6.72 -11.03 6.42
C VAL A 124 7.91 -11.95 6.66
N ARG A 125 8.18 -12.27 7.91
CA ARG A 125 9.31 -13.08 8.36
C ARG A 125 8.83 -14.34 9.06
N ALA A 126 9.68 -15.35 9.08
CA ALA A 126 9.41 -16.56 9.87
C ALA A 126 9.58 -16.26 11.36
N GLY A 127 8.58 -16.61 12.15
CA GLY A 127 8.56 -16.51 13.61
C GLY A 127 7.85 -17.70 14.23
N THR A 128 7.74 -17.72 15.56
CA THR A 128 7.04 -18.77 16.32
C THR A 128 5.56 -18.43 16.50
N ASP A 129 5.26 -17.17 16.65
CA ASP A 129 3.92 -16.63 16.89
C ASP A 129 3.56 -15.55 15.87
N PRO A 130 2.28 -15.39 15.54
CA PRO A 130 1.84 -14.32 14.64
C PRO A 130 1.84 -12.98 15.37
N VAL A 131 2.85 -12.15 15.10
CA VAL A 131 3.01 -10.82 15.71
C VAL A 131 3.25 -9.75 14.65
N LEU A 132 2.81 -8.55 14.94
CA LEU A 132 3.20 -7.32 14.26
C LEU A 132 4.28 -6.65 15.11
N VAL A 133 5.43 -6.41 14.51
CA VAL A 133 6.55 -5.70 15.17
C VAL A 133 6.66 -4.31 14.58
N ALA A 134 6.68 -3.30 15.45
CA ALA A 134 6.86 -1.91 15.08
C ALA A 134 7.74 -1.21 16.12
N ASP A 135 8.83 -0.60 15.72
CA ASP A 135 9.78 0.09 16.60
C ASP A 135 10.19 -0.78 17.82
N GLY A 136 10.46 -2.07 17.57
CA GLY A 136 10.83 -3.04 18.60
C GLY A 136 9.71 -3.45 19.56
N THR A 137 8.49 -2.98 19.34
CA THR A 137 7.30 -3.39 20.10
C THR A 137 6.55 -4.47 19.36
N GLU A 138 6.22 -5.56 20.04
CA GLU A 138 5.44 -6.66 19.50
C GLU A 138 3.96 -6.55 19.87
N LEU A 139 3.10 -6.74 18.89
CA LEU A 139 1.65 -6.86 19.05
C LEU A 139 1.22 -8.26 18.60
N ASP A 140 0.67 -9.06 19.51
CA ASP A 140 0.07 -10.36 19.14
C ASP A 140 -1.11 -10.12 18.20
N LEU A 141 -1.10 -10.82 17.06
CA LEU A 141 -2.16 -10.72 16.06
C LEU A 141 -3.35 -11.64 16.36
N ARG A 142 -3.31 -12.41 17.46
CA ARG A 142 -4.45 -13.22 17.89
C ARG A 142 -5.30 -12.42 18.87
N GLU A 143 -6.58 -12.32 18.60
CA GLU A 143 -7.55 -11.79 19.56
C GLU A 143 -8.37 -12.96 20.13
N ASP A 144 -8.36 -13.13 21.43
CA ASP A 144 -8.99 -14.26 22.13
C ASP A 144 -8.60 -15.64 21.54
N GLY A 145 -7.40 -15.72 20.96
CA GLY A 145 -6.85 -16.92 20.29
C GLY A 145 -7.24 -17.04 18.81
N ASP A 146 -8.03 -16.12 18.26
CA ASP A 146 -8.44 -16.09 16.85
C ASP A 146 -7.53 -15.14 16.05
N LEU A 147 -6.80 -15.71 15.08
CA LEU A 147 -5.88 -14.96 14.21
C LEU A 147 -6.64 -14.08 13.20
N ASP A 148 -7.72 -14.56 12.61
CA ASP A 148 -8.45 -13.83 11.58
C ASP A 148 -9.12 -12.59 12.19
N GLU A 149 -9.69 -12.73 13.38
CA GLU A 149 -10.26 -11.61 14.12
C GLU A 149 -9.21 -10.59 14.53
N GLY A 150 -8.07 -11.04 15.03
CA GLY A 150 -6.98 -10.14 15.43
C GLY A 150 -6.36 -9.39 14.25
N ILE A 151 -6.16 -10.05 13.10
CA ILE A 151 -5.71 -9.39 11.86
C ILE A 151 -6.74 -8.35 11.41
N ARG A 152 -8.04 -8.71 11.39
CA ARG A 152 -9.12 -7.81 11.01
C ARG A 152 -9.14 -6.55 11.86
N ARG A 153 -9.08 -6.69 13.18
CA ARG A 153 -9.07 -5.55 14.12
C ARG A 153 -7.82 -4.69 13.98
N THR A 154 -6.66 -5.31 13.81
CA THR A 154 -5.41 -4.57 13.60
C THR A 154 -5.48 -3.75 12.32
N PHE A 155 -5.98 -4.36 11.23
CA PHE A 155 -6.18 -3.66 9.97
C PHE A 155 -7.17 -2.50 10.09
N GLU A 156 -8.33 -2.72 10.71
CA GLU A 156 -9.35 -1.68 10.92
C GLU A 156 -8.81 -0.50 11.73
N ARG A 157 -8.05 -0.77 12.80
CA ARG A 157 -7.42 0.27 13.64
C ARG A 157 -6.39 1.07 12.82
N ALA A 158 -5.49 0.39 12.12
CA ALA A 158 -4.47 1.05 11.29
C ALA A 158 -5.13 1.90 10.20
N PHE A 159 -6.10 1.36 9.48
CA PHE A 159 -6.83 2.08 8.44
C PHE A 159 -7.60 3.29 8.99
N PHE A 160 -8.29 3.12 10.12
CA PHE A 160 -9.03 4.20 10.78
C PHE A 160 -8.08 5.34 11.19
N LEU A 161 -6.97 5.03 11.84
CA LEU A 161 -5.98 6.03 12.24
C LEU A 161 -5.36 6.74 11.03
N ASP A 162 -5.00 5.99 9.99
CA ASP A 162 -4.49 6.58 8.76
C ASP A 162 -5.52 7.52 8.13
N CYS A 163 -6.82 7.18 8.13
CA CYS A 163 -7.88 8.04 7.62
C CYS A 163 -8.03 9.35 8.40
N ILE A 164 -7.81 9.32 9.72
CA ILE A 164 -7.88 10.52 10.57
C ILE A 164 -6.69 11.44 10.35
N VAL A 165 -5.48 10.90 10.27
CA VAL A 165 -4.25 11.70 10.28
C VAL A 165 -3.72 12.04 8.89
N ARG A 166 -4.25 11.42 7.82
CA ARG A 166 -3.83 11.76 6.46
C ARG A 166 -4.10 13.23 6.15
N THR A 167 -3.16 13.87 5.50
CA THR A 167 -3.23 15.29 5.13
C THR A 167 -3.49 15.49 3.64
N GLU A 168 -3.21 14.49 2.83
CA GLU A 168 -3.34 14.53 1.38
C GLU A 168 -4.56 13.70 0.92
N GLY A 169 -5.07 14.01 -0.26
CA GLY A 169 -6.19 13.31 -0.86
C GLY A 169 -7.00 14.22 -1.80
N LEU A 170 -8.04 13.65 -2.46
CA LEU A 170 -8.91 14.39 -3.39
C LEU A 170 -9.77 15.45 -2.67
N TYR A 171 -9.99 15.27 -1.38
CA TYR A 171 -10.77 16.19 -0.57
C TYR A 171 -10.02 16.48 0.73
N GLU A 172 -9.81 17.75 1.03
CA GLU A 172 -9.46 18.18 2.37
C GLU A 172 -10.69 17.94 3.25
N LEU A 173 -10.54 17.06 4.23
CA LEU A 173 -11.55 16.86 5.27
C LEU A 173 -11.13 17.68 6.48
N ASP A 174 -11.95 18.68 6.82
CA ASP A 174 -11.89 19.32 8.14
C ASP A 174 -12.42 18.33 9.19
N LEU A 175 -11.55 17.46 9.65
CA LEU A 175 -11.86 16.59 10.75
C LEU A 175 -11.60 17.32 12.07
N TYR A 176 -12.57 17.28 12.98
CA TYR A 176 -12.45 17.86 14.32
C TYR A 176 -11.21 17.35 15.05
N GLU A 177 -10.89 16.07 14.86
CA GLU A 177 -9.74 15.38 15.46
C GLU A 177 -8.38 15.92 14.99
N ARG A 178 -8.34 16.61 13.83
CA ARG A 178 -7.13 17.26 13.30
C ARG A 178 -6.90 18.66 13.87
N SER A 179 -7.90 19.24 14.49
CA SER A 179 -7.87 20.60 15.07
C SER A 179 -7.76 20.58 16.59
N ALA A 180 -7.75 19.42 17.23
CA ALA A 180 -7.56 19.19 18.66
C ALA A 180 -6.10 18.87 18.97
#